data_553bf651370d1a1b1d40fcb636ef827e
#
_entry.id   553bf651370d1a1b1d40fcb636ef827e
#
_cell.length_a   1.000
_cell.length_b   1.000
_cell.length_c   1.000
_cell.angle_alpha   90.00
_cell.angle_beta   90.00
_cell.angle_gamma   90.00
#
_symmetry.space_group_name_H-M   'P 1'
#
loop_
_entity.id
_entity.type
_entity.pdbx_description
1 polymer ?
#
loop_
_entity_poly.entity_id
_entity_poly.type
_entity_poly.pdbx_seq_one_letter_code
_entity_poly.pdbx_strand_id
1 'polypeptide(L)'
;QGDIGEDRKNVGYMIKSFLETFKNKKGIKPALILKTAQVTNSIMDRDEVLKKIDAIKSTVKGDLPNIYLLHGDLDDKDINDLYNHDKIKAMVSLTKGEGFGRPLLEFSLSKKPIIASNWSGHIDFLHPEYNVLVNGTLNPVHKSAQAKNMILAESSWFTPNDGEVADAYKSVYNDYDKYLEKAKRQAHFAKTNYSFDKMAEILNNIFETRVPKQVELKLPALKKLGSVTEAPKISLPKLKKLD
;
A
#
# COMPACT_ATOMS: atom_id res chain seq x y z
N GLN A 1 3.49 12.34 6.15
CA GLN A 1 3.05 13.40 7.07
C GLN A 1 3.28 12.94 8.51
N GLY A 2 3.63 13.86 9.39
CA GLY A 2 3.95 13.61 10.80
C GLY A 2 5.44 13.73 11.09
N ASP A 3 5.77 13.92 12.39
CA ASP A 3 7.14 13.87 12.89
C ASP A 3 7.76 12.48 12.70
N ILE A 4 9.06 12.35 12.90
CA ILE A 4 9.75 11.06 12.75
C ILE A 4 9.12 10.03 13.71
N GLY A 5 8.57 8.93 13.17
CA GLY A 5 7.86 7.91 13.93
C GLY A 5 6.36 8.17 14.11
N GLU A 6 5.86 9.34 13.71
CA GLU A 6 4.44 9.69 13.73
C GLU A 6 3.81 9.69 12.33
N ASP A 7 4.53 9.21 11.33
CA ASP A 7 4.01 9.02 9.99
C ASP A 7 3.14 7.75 9.88
N ARG A 8 2.22 7.74 8.92
CA ARG A 8 1.31 6.61 8.70
C ARG A 8 2.05 5.29 8.37
N LYS A 9 3.14 5.36 7.62
CA LYS A 9 3.95 4.17 7.29
C LYS A 9 4.80 3.68 8.45
N ASN A 10 4.92 4.47 9.54
CA ASN A 10 5.62 4.11 10.76
C ASN A 10 7.11 3.75 10.55
N VAL A 11 7.73 4.38 9.56
CA VAL A 11 9.10 4.04 9.13
C VAL A 11 10.11 4.31 10.23
N GLY A 12 9.98 5.44 10.94
CA GLY A 12 10.88 5.79 12.04
C GLY A 12 10.86 4.76 13.16
N TYR A 13 9.67 4.30 13.54
CA TYR A 13 9.49 3.25 14.53
C TYR A 13 10.07 1.91 14.04
N MET A 14 9.81 1.54 12.79
CA MET A 14 10.34 0.31 12.18
C MET A 14 11.88 0.29 12.21
N ILE A 15 12.54 1.39 11.86
CA ILE A 15 13.99 1.51 11.94
C ILE A 15 14.47 1.35 13.39
N LYS A 16 13.88 2.09 14.32
CA LYS A 16 14.27 2.08 15.73
C LYS A 16 14.11 0.69 16.35
N SER A 17 12.96 0.05 16.17
CA SER A 17 12.69 -1.28 16.69
C SER A 17 13.63 -2.35 16.11
N PHE A 18 13.97 -2.25 14.82
CA PHE A 18 14.95 -3.10 14.19
C PHE A 18 16.35 -2.93 14.79
N LEU A 19 16.82 -1.69 14.95
CA LEU A 19 18.10 -1.39 15.56
C LEU A 19 18.18 -1.88 17.01
N GLU A 20 17.16 -1.60 17.82
CA GLU A 20 17.08 -2.06 19.21
C GLU A 20 17.08 -3.59 19.33
N THR A 21 16.41 -4.28 18.42
CA THR A 21 16.33 -5.74 18.43
C THR A 21 17.67 -6.41 18.10
N PHE A 22 18.46 -5.82 17.19
CA PHE A 22 19.67 -6.45 16.67
C PHE A 22 20.97 -5.73 17.07
N LYS A 23 20.91 -4.68 17.93
CA LYS A 23 22.12 -4.06 18.48
C LYS A 23 22.94 -5.09 19.26
N ASN A 24 24.25 -4.93 19.20
CA ASN A 24 25.23 -5.79 19.88
C ASN A 24 25.12 -7.29 19.54
N LYS A 25 24.38 -7.65 18.48
CA LYS A 25 24.30 -9.03 18.04
C LYS A 25 25.68 -9.51 17.57
N LYS A 26 26.14 -10.60 18.15
CA LYS A 26 27.38 -11.28 17.72
C LYS A 26 27.14 -12.12 16.45
N GLY A 27 28.16 -12.27 15.63
CA GLY A 27 28.09 -13.02 14.38
C GLY A 27 27.42 -12.22 13.25
N ILE A 28 26.68 -12.91 12.37
CA ILE A 28 26.01 -12.28 11.21
C ILE A 28 24.86 -11.43 11.72
N LYS A 29 24.90 -10.12 11.44
CA LYS A 29 23.78 -9.21 11.69
C LYS A 29 22.90 -9.13 10.46
N PRO A 30 21.57 -9.10 10.62
CA PRO A 30 20.69 -8.74 9.52
C PRO A 30 20.90 -7.27 9.16
N ALA A 31 20.49 -6.88 7.95
CA ALA A 31 20.46 -5.48 7.52
C ALA A 31 19.03 -5.09 7.13
N LEU A 32 18.69 -3.83 7.27
CA LEU A 32 17.43 -3.28 6.81
C LEU A 32 17.66 -2.48 5.52
N ILE A 33 16.90 -2.80 4.48
CA ILE A 33 16.88 -2.03 3.24
C ILE A 33 15.58 -1.23 3.20
N LEU A 34 15.70 0.07 3.05
CA LEU A 34 14.58 1.00 2.87
C LEU A 34 14.51 1.39 1.40
N LYS A 35 13.43 0.99 0.71
CA LYS A 35 13.10 1.51 -0.63
C LYS A 35 12.09 2.63 -0.44
N THR A 36 12.54 3.85 -0.58
CA THR A 36 11.69 5.02 -0.35
C THR A 36 12.21 6.27 -1.08
N ALA A 37 11.29 7.16 -1.38
CA ALA A 37 11.53 8.58 -1.68
C ALA A 37 10.54 9.39 -0.83
N GLN A 38 10.80 10.66 -0.57
CA GLN A 38 9.91 11.51 0.22
C GLN A 38 8.89 12.21 -0.67
N VAL A 39 9.34 13.06 -1.57
CA VAL A 39 8.49 13.81 -2.51
C VAL A 39 9.00 13.66 -3.93
N THR A 40 10.33 13.64 -4.11
CA THR A 40 10.99 13.58 -5.41
C THR A 40 12.11 12.56 -5.36
N ASN A 41 12.71 12.28 -6.52
CA ASN A 41 13.91 11.44 -6.62
C ASN A 41 15.20 12.28 -6.68
N SER A 42 15.16 13.51 -6.17
CA SER A 42 16.31 14.42 -6.16
C SER A 42 17.36 14.02 -5.13
N ILE A 43 18.59 14.52 -5.31
CA ILE A 43 19.67 14.38 -4.34
C ILE A 43 19.29 15.03 -3.01
N MET A 44 18.61 16.17 -3.04
CA MET A 44 18.15 16.87 -1.83
C MET A 44 17.17 16.03 -1.03
N ASP A 45 16.20 15.41 -1.70
CA ASP A 45 15.24 14.50 -1.06
C ASP A 45 15.95 13.30 -0.42
N ARG A 46 16.89 12.70 -1.14
CA ARG A 46 17.73 11.61 -0.61
C ARG A 46 18.48 12.04 0.66
N ASP A 47 19.09 13.21 0.64
CA ASP A 47 19.90 13.70 1.76
C ASP A 47 19.01 14.02 2.99
N GLU A 48 17.77 14.46 2.79
CA GLU A 48 16.80 14.61 3.87
C GLU A 48 16.38 13.25 4.47
N VAL A 49 16.15 12.25 3.63
CA VAL A 49 15.84 10.90 4.12
C VAL A 49 17.02 10.34 4.93
N LEU A 50 18.25 10.51 4.45
CA LEU A 50 19.47 10.08 5.17
C LEU A 50 19.60 10.77 6.52
N LYS A 51 19.37 12.09 6.59
CA LYS A 51 19.38 12.84 7.87
C LYS A 51 18.36 12.28 8.87
N LYS A 52 17.15 11.93 8.40
CA LYS A 52 16.12 11.31 9.25
C LYS A 52 16.55 9.94 9.76
N ILE A 53 17.15 9.11 8.90
CA ILE A 53 17.69 7.80 9.28
C ILE A 53 18.79 7.98 10.34
N ASP A 54 19.73 8.89 10.14
CA ASP A 54 20.83 9.12 11.07
C ASP A 54 20.35 9.71 12.40
N ALA A 55 19.34 10.57 12.39
CA ALA A 55 18.69 11.05 13.61
C ALA A 55 18.09 9.88 14.43
N ILE A 56 17.46 8.90 13.79
CA ILE A 56 16.94 7.73 14.49
C ILE A 56 18.11 6.86 15.00
N LYS A 57 19.12 6.58 14.18
CA LYS A 57 20.30 5.81 14.57
C LYS A 57 20.99 6.39 15.80
N SER A 58 21.09 7.72 15.89
CA SER A 58 21.72 8.41 17.03
C SER A 58 20.98 8.20 18.37
N THR A 59 19.71 7.82 18.33
CA THR A 59 18.92 7.50 19.54
C THR A 59 19.20 6.10 20.10
N VAL A 60 19.85 5.22 19.34
CA VAL A 60 20.13 3.83 19.73
C VAL A 60 21.62 3.66 19.96
N LYS A 61 22.01 3.28 21.18
CA LYS A 61 23.42 3.06 21.54
C LYS A 61 23.82 1.59 21.32
N GLY A 62 25.08 1.39 20.94
CA GLY A 62 25.68 0.07 20.78
C GLY A 62 26.22 -0.18 19.36
N ASP A 63 26.61 -1.41 19.09
CA ASP A 63 27.03 -1.86 17.78
C ASP A 63 25.81 -2.23 16.95
N LEU A 64 25.44 -1.35 16.00
CA LEU A 64 24.18 -1.39 15.27
C LEU A 64 24.27 -2.23 13.98
N PRO A 65 23.18 -2.87 13.55
CA PRO A 65 23.07 -3.45 12.23
C PRO A 65 23.04 -2.36 11.15
N ASN A 66 23.38 -2.72 9.92
CA ASN A 66 23.38 -1.81 8.80
C ASN A 66 21.95 -1.45 8.33
N ILE A 67 21.79 -0.20 7.91
CA ILE A 67 20.61 0.30 7.19
C ILE A 67 21.07 0.81 5.84
N TYR A 68 20.42 0.36 4.80
CA TYR A 68 20.65 0.79 3.41
C TYR A 68 19.45 1.53 2.88
N LEU A 69 19.69 2.60 2.13
CA LEU A 69 18.66 3.36 1.45
C LEU A 69 18.73 3.09 -0.05
N LEU A 70 17.65 2.60 -0.62
CA LEU A 70 17.36 2.55 -2.05
C LEU A 70 16.44 3.72 -2.39
N HIS A 71 17.05 4.83 -2.78
CA HIS A 71 16.33 6.06 -3.14
C HIS A 71 16.19 6.16 -4.65
N GLY A 72 15.04 6.58 -5.12
CA GLY A 72 14.72 6.74 -6.54
C GLY A 72 13.57 5.86 -7.01
N ASP A 73 13.20 6.01 -8.28
CA ASP A 73 12.23 5.12 -8.91
C ASP A 73 12.89 3.83 -9.37
N LEU A 74 12.16 2.75 -9.20
CA LEU A 74 12.47 1.44 -9.74
C LEU A 74 11.28 1.02 -10.59
N ASP A 75 11.53 0.46 -11.76
CA ASP A 75 10.48 -0.13 -12.57
C ASP A 75 9.97 -1.46 -11.96
N ASP A 76 8.90 -2.01 -12.55
CA ASP A 76 8.29 -3.24 -12.05
C ASP A 76 9.26 -4.43 -12.10
N LYS A 77 10.16 -4.45 -13.07
CA LYS A 77 11.19 -5.48 -13.18
C LYS A 77 12.21 -5.35 -12.07
N ASP A 78 12.72 -4.16 -11.81
CA ASP A 78 13.68 -3.90 -10.74
C ASP A 78 13.10 -4.22 -9.35
N ILE A 79 11.84 -3.88 -9.12
CA ILE A 79 11.13 -4.25 -7.87
C ILE A 79 11.00 -5.77 -7.75
N ASN A 80 10.63 -6.46 -8.83
CA ASN A 80 10.52 -7.92 -8.83
C ASN A 80 11.89 -8.58 -8.58
N ASP A 81 12.95 -8.08 -9.22
CA ASP A 81 14.31 -8.58 -9.03
C ASP A 81 14.78 -8.33 -7.59
N LEU A 82 14.48 -7.16 -7.00
CA LEU A 82 14.74 -6.87 -5.59
C LEU A 82 14.03 -7.89 -4.68
N TYR A 83 12.73 -8.10 -4.87
CA TYR A 83 11.95 -9.02 -4.03
C TYR A 83 12.45 -10.46 -4.12
N ASN A 84 12.90 -10.89 -5.28
CA ASN A 84 13.40 -12.24 -5.50
C ASN A 84 14.91 -12.41 -5.21
N HIS A 85 15.64 -11.32 -4.96
CA HIS A 85 17.08 -11.38 -4.71
C HIS A 85 17.43 -12.25 -3.48
N ASP A 86 18.44 -13.11 -3.59
CA ASP A 86 18.79 -14.11 -2.57
C ASP A 86 19.12 -13.51 -1.19
N LYS A 87 19.68 -12.32 -1.15
CA LYS A 87 20.00 -11.61 0.10
C LYS A 87 18.78 -10.97 0.77
N ILE A 88 17.69 -10.78 0.06
CA ILE A 88 16.44 -10.32 0.64
C ILE A 88 15.73 -11.52 1.27
N LYS A 89 15.57 -11.49 2.58
CA LYS A 89 15.04 -12.62 3.34
C LYS A 89 13.61 -12.44 3.79
N ALA A 90 13.19 -11.22 4.10
CA ALA A 90 11.85 -10.93 4.59
C ALA A 90 11.44 -9.51 4.22
N MET A 91 10.14 -9.25 4.22
CA MET A 91 9.57 -7.90 4.15
C MET A 91 8.97 -7.53 5.50
N VAL A 92 9.14 -6.27 5.88
CA VAL A 92 8.57 -5.71 7.11
C VAL A 92 7.73 -4.49 6.80
N SER A 93 6.53 -4.44 7.34
CA SER A 93 5.64 -3.28 7.24
C SER A 93 4.85 -3.09 8.53
N LEU A 94 5.32 -2.20 9.39
CA LEU A 94 4.67 -1.85 10.66
C LEU A 94 3.75 -0.63 10.51
N THR A 95 3.07 -0.54 9.37
CA THR A 95 2.19 0.58 9.03
C THR A 95 1.06 0.76 10.04
N LYS A 96 0.69 2.00 10.30
CA LYS A 96 -0.43 2.38 11.17
C LYS A 96 -1.79 2.26 10.47
N GLY A 97 -1.79 2.06 9.16
CA GLY A 97 -2.97 1.85 8.31
C GLY A 97 -2.62 1.79 6.84
N GLU A 98 -3.23 0.89 6.12
CA GLU A 98 -3.00 0.64 4.70
C GLU A 98 -4.32 0.39 3.99
N GLY A 99 -4.59 1.09 2.88
CA GLY A 99 -5.83 0.87 2.13
C GLY A 99 -5.92 -0.56 1.58
N PHE A 100 -4.88 -1.03 0.92
CA PHE A 100 -4.78 -2.39 0.40
C PHE A 100 -3.44 -3.04 0.74
N GLY A 101 -2.32 -2.34 0.46
CA GLY A 101 -0.99 -2.88 0.71
C GLY A 101 -0.40 -3.63 -0.47
N ARG A 102 -0.57 -3.13 -1.71
CA ARG A 102 -0.06 -3.75 -2.94
C ARG A 102 1.38 -4.28 -2.82
N PRO A 103 2.37 -3.57 -2.26
CA PRO A 103 3.73 -4.10 -2.12
C PRO A 103 3.82 -5.37 -1.28
N LEU A 104 2.97 -5.53 -0.25
CA LEU A 104 2.92 -6.73 0.57
C LEU A 104 2.34 -7.92 -0.21
N LEU A 105 1.29 -7.69 -1.02
CA LEU A 105 0.73 -8.72 -1.89
C LEU A 105 1.77 -9.18 -2.92
N GLU A 106 2.41 -8.24 -3.61
CA GLU A 106 3.47 -8.52 -4.60
C GLU A 106 4.64 -9.27 -3.97
N PHE A 107 5.13 -8.83 -2.81
CA PHE A 107 6.22 -9.52 -2.12
C PHE A 107 5.83 -10.93 -1.67
N SER A 108 4.57 -11.17 -1.30
CA SER A 108 4.10 -12.48 -0.89
C SER A 108 4.36 -13.57 -1.96
N LEU A 109 4.36 -13.18 -3.24
CA LEU A 109 4.64 -14.08 -4.35
C LEU A 109 6.11 -14.52 -4.43
N SER A 110 7.03 -13.81 -3.77
CA SER A 110 8.45 -14.19 -3.67
C SER A 110 8.70 -15.40 -2.77
N LYS A 111 7.67 -15.89 -2.08
CA LYS A 111 7.74 -17.03 -1.13
C LYS A 111 8.65 -16.75 0.06
N LYS A 112 8.80 -15.51 0.46
CA LYS A 112 9.62 -15.07 1.61
C LYS A 112 8.75 -14.54 2.73
N PRO A 113 9.18 -14.64 4.01
CA PRO A 113 8.43 -14.23 5.16
C PRO A 113 8.02 -12.75 5.14
N ILE A 114 6.82 -12.47 5.66
CA ILE A 114 6.32 -11.11 5.87
C ILE A 114 6.04 -10.92 7.35
N ILE A 115 6.53 -9.79 7.89
CA ILE A 115 6.17 -9.27 9.21
C ILE A 115 5.33 -8.00 8.96
N ALA A 116 4.10 -7.98 9.43
CA ALA A 116 3.20 -6.85 9.19
C ALA A 116 2.33 -6.54 10.42
N SER A 117 1.82 -5.31 10.51
CA SER A 117 0.80 -4.96 11.48
C SER A 117 -0.46 -5.83 11.28
N ASN A 118 -1.06 -6.32 12.34
CA ASN A 118 -2.33 -7.07 12.27
C ASN A 118 -3.52 -6.11 12.21
N TRP A 119 -3.54 -5.24 11.20
CA TRP A 119 -4.56 -4.20 11.07
C TRP A 119 -4.66 -3.66 9.65
N SER A 120 -5.90 -3.37 9.19
CA SER A 120 -6.18 -2.66 7.95
C SER A 120 -6.11 -3.55 6.69
N GLY A 121 -6.17 -2.97 5.49
CA GLY A 121 -6.51 -3.68 4.25
C GLY A 121 -5.60 -4.85 3.84
N HIS A 122 -4.37 -4.90 4.30
CA HIS A 122 -3.48 -6.02 3.94
C HIS A 122 -3.77 -7.32 4.69
N ILE A 123 -4.55 -7.29 5.77
CA ILE A 123 -4.95 -8.53 6.46
C ILE A 123 -5.95 -9.37 5.65
N ASP A 124 -6.58 -8.78 4.63
CA ASP A 124 -7.48 -9.52 3.74
C ASP A 124 -6.73 -10.60 2.94
N PHE A 125 -5.47 -10.36 2.61
CA PHE A 125 -4.67 -11.29 1.81
C PHE A 125 -3.45 -11.88 2.55
N LEU A 126 -3.06 -11.34 3.70
CA LEU A 126 -2.01 -11.93 4.54
C LEU A 126 -2.65 -12.92 5.53
N HIS A 127 -2.64 -14.19 5.17
CA HIS A 127 -3.23 -15.22 6.03
C HIS A 127 -2.48 -15.33 7.38
N PRO A 128 -3.16 -15.30 8.55
CA PRO A 128 -2.51 -15.22 9.86
C PRO A 128 -1.63 -16.42 10.20
N GLU A 129 -1.93 -17.61 9.67
CA GLU A 129 -1.10 -18.79 9.89
C GLU A 129 0.19 -18.79 9.07
N TYR A 130 0.24 -18.02 7.96
CA TYR A 130 1.34 -18.04 7.01
C TYR A 130 2.29 -16.84 7.15
N ASN A 131 1.84 -15.79 7.82
CA ASN A 131 2.60 -14.56 8.03
C ASN A 131 2.81 -14.29 9.53
N VAL A 132 3.67 -13.36 9.85
CA VAL A 132 3.89 -12.86 11.21
C VAL A 132 3.14 -11.54 11.34
N LEU A 133 1.91 -11.62 11.86
CA LEU A 133 1.07 -10.45 12.09
C LEU A 133 1.23 -9.98 13.53
N VAL A 134 1.69 -8.75 13.70
CA VAL A 134 1.96 -8.14 15.01
C VAL A 134 0.70 -7.44 15.50
N ASN A 135 0.24 -7.79 16.71
CA ASN A 135 -0.90 -7.15 17.33
C ASN A 135 -0.54 -5.78 17.90
N GLY A 136 -1.57 -5.00 18.19
CA GLY A 136 -1.43 -3.65 18.71
C GLY A 136 -2.78 -3.05 19.08
N THR A 137 -2.80 -1.74 19.27
CA THR A 137 -3.97 -0.96 19.67
C THR A 137 -4.20 0.24 18.77
N LEU A 138 -5.44 0.70 18.70
CA LEU A 138 -5.79 1.96 18.05
C LEU A 138 -5.56 3.12 19.03
N ASN A 139 -4.75 4.09 18.62
CA ASN A 139 -4.43 5.26 19.39
C ASN A 139 -4.76 6.54 18.60
N PRO A 140 -5.11 7.65 19.26
CA PRO A 140 -5.36 8.92 18.59
C PRO A 140 -4.16 9.33 17.72
N VAL A 141 -4.45 9.90 16.56
CA VAL A 141 -3.42 10.38 15.63
C VAL A 141 -2.65 11.54 16.26
N HIS A 142 -1.32 11.46 16.26
CA HIS A 142 -0.46 12.52 16.79
C HIS A 142 -0.71 13.85 16.05
N LYS A 143 -0.67 14.96 16.78
CA LYS A 143 -0.96 16.31 16.26
C LYS A 143 -0.14 16.68 15.03
N SER A 144 1.14 16.27 14.97
CA SER A 144 2.01 16.53 13.81
C SER A 144 1.58 15.84 12.51
N ALA A 145 0.81 14.77 12.63
CA ALA A 145 0.30 14.01 11.48
C ALA A 145 -1.10 14.46 11.04
N GLN A 146 -1.80 15.27 11.86
CA GLN A 146 -3.11 15.78 11.54
C GLN A 146 -3.04 16.76 10.37
N ALA A 147 -3.99 16.66 9.43
CA ALA A 147 -4.10 17.54 8.28
C ALA A 147 -5.57 17.90 8.08
N LYS A 148 -5.85 19.19 8.01
CA LYS A 148 -7.22 19.70 7.84
C LYS A 148 -7.90 19.02 6.65
N ASN A 149 -9.11 18.51 6.88
CA ASN A 149 -9.95 17.80 5.90
C ASN A 149 -9.36 16.49 5.34
N MET A 150 -8.26 15.96 5.91
CA MET A 150 -7.66 14.70 5.48
C MET A 150 -7.45 13.73 6.64
N ILE A 151 -6.79 14.18 7.71
CA ILE A 151 -6.53 13.40 8.91
C ILE A 151 -7.04 14.20 10.09
N LEU A 152 -8.21 13.83 10.58
CA LEU A 152 -8.93 14.57 11.61
C LEU A 152 -8.37 14.27 13.01
N ALA A 153 -8.61 15.17 13.95
CA ALA A 153 -8.10 15.04 15.32
C ALA A 153 -8.70 13.82 16.06
N GLU A 154 -9.93 13.43 15.72
CA GLU A 154 -10.64 12.27 16.25
C GLU A 154 -10.24 10.94 15.58
N SER A 155 -9.40 10.98 14.55
CA SER A 155 -8.92 9.78 13.88
C SER A 155 -7.97 8.99 14.76
N SER A 156 -7.97 7.67 14.60
CA SER A 156 -7.07 6.77 15.30
C SER A 156 -6.22 5.97 14.32
N TRP A 157 -4.98 5.72 14.73
CA TRP A 157 -4.03 4.90 14.00
C TRP A 157 -3.58 3.70 14.84
N PHE A 158 -3.28 2.62 14.14
CA PHE A 158 -2.78 1.41 14.78
C PHE A 158 -1.33 1.59 15.28
N THR A 159 -1.08 1.16 16.50
CA THR A 159 0.26 1.12 17.11
C THR A 159 0.58 -0.32 17.47
N PRO A 160 1.58 -0.94 16.83
CA PRO A 160 1.98 -2.31 17.14
C PRO A 160 2.62 -2.41 18.54
N ASN A 161 2.52 -3.57 19.17
CA ASN A 161 3.11 -3.87 20.46
C ASN A 161 4.63 -4.04 20.35
N ASP A 162 5.41 -3.27 21.07
CA ASP A 162 6.89 -3.27 21.01
C ASP A 162 7.49 -4.66 21.24
N GLY A 163 7.01 -5.41 22.24
CA GLY A 163 7.49 -6.75 22.54
C GLY A 163 7.24 -7.72 21.40
N GLU A 164 6.05 -7.71 20.82
CA GLU A 164 5.70 -8.57 19.70
C GLU A 164 6.51 -8.25 18.42
N VAL A 165 6.82 -6.96 18.19
CA VAL A 165 7.69 -6.55 17.07
C VAL A 165 9.08 -7.14 17.23
N ALA A 166 9.68 -7.01 18.42
CA ALA A 166 11.01 -7.55 18.70
C ALA A 166 11.04 -9.08 18.58
N ASP A 167 10.01 -9.75 19.08
CA ASP A 167 9.87 -11.21 18.99
C ASP A 167 9.65 -11.67 17.54
N ALA A 168 8.86 -10.94 16.75
CA ALA A 168 8.67 -11.19 15.33
C ALA A 168 9.99 -11.13 14.56
N TYR A 169 10.80 -10.10 14.78
CA TYR A 169 12.13 -9.99 14.17
C TYR A 169 13.04 -11.16 14.55
N LYS A 170 13.13 -11.45 15.85
CA LYS A 170 14.00 -12.54 16.36
C LYS A 170 13.56 -13.90 15.85
N SER A 171 12.26 -14.19 15.88
CA SER A 171 11.74 -15.49 15.48
C SER A 171 11.95 -15.75 13.99
N VAL A 172 11.66 -14.76 13.11
CA VAL A 172 11.93 -14.91 11.67
C VAL A 172 13.42 -15.04 11.39
N TYR A 173 14.27 -14.32 12.13
CA TYR A 173 15.73 -14.42 11.96
C TYR A 173 16.28 -15.78 12.42
N ASN A 174 15.85 -16.29 13.57
CA ASN A 174 16.38 -17.51 14.18
C ASN A 174 15.82 -18.79 13.52
N ASP A 175 14.54 -18.79 13.15
CA ASP A 175 13.81 -19.95 12.63
C ASP A 175 13.42 -19.77 11.16
N TYR A 176 14.32 -19.18 10.36
CA TYR A 176 14.03 -18.74 8.99
C TYR A 176 13.36 -19.81 8.12
N ASP A 177 13.86 -21.05 8.14
CA ASP A 177 13.33 -22.13 7.32
C ASP A 177 11.86 -22.46 7.63
N LYS A 178 11.47 -22.40 8.91
CA LYS A 178 10.07 -22.55 9.33
C LYS A 178 9.17 -21.47 8.71
N TYR A 179 9.64 -20.22 8.73
CA TYR A 179 8.87 -19.12 8.15
C TYR A 179 8.89 -19.12 6.62
N LEU A 180 9.94 -19.65 6.01
CA LEU A 180 10.02 -19.84 4.57
C LEU A 180 8.97 -20.84 4.08
N GLU A 181 8.77 -21.97 4.80
CA GLU A 181 7.70 -22.93 4.48
C GLU A 181 6.30 -22.31 4.60
N LYS A 182 6.08 -21.48 5.62
CA LYS A 182 4.82 -20.72 5.76
C LYS A 182 4.64 -19.74 4.58
N ALA A 183 5.68 -19.03 4.20
CA ALA A 183 5.65 -18.08 3.10
C ALA A 183 5.35 -18.73 1.74
N LYS A 184 5.77 -19.97 1.50
CA LYS A 184 5.38 -20.74 0.32
C LYS A 184 3.87 -20.97 0.28
N ARG A 185 3.24 -21.25 1.42
CA ARG A 185 1.78 -21.39 1.55
C ARG A 185 1.07 -20.05 1.32
N GLN A 186 1.64 -18.96 1.86
CA GLN A 186 1.15 -17.61 1.60
C GLN A 186 1.17 -17.27 0.10
N ALA A 187 2.24 -17.57 -0.59
CA ALA A 187 2.35 -17.32 -2.03
C ALA A 187 1.29 -18.11 -2.83
N HIS A 188 1.05 -19.36 -2.45
CA HIS A 188 -0.02 -20.16 -3.07
C HIS A 188 -1.39 -19.56 -2.80
N PHE A 189 -1.69 -19.18 -1.55
CA PHE A 189 -2.93 -18.54 -1.15
C PHE A 189 -3.17 -17.23 -1.94
N ALA A 190 -2.15 -16.36 -2.01
CA ALA A 190 -2.24 -15.10 -2.74
C ALA A 190 -2.48 -15.34 -4.24
N LYS A 191 -1.74 -16.25 -4.87
CA LYS A 191 -1.88 -16.58 -6.29
C LYS A 191 -3.27 -17.15 -6.63
N THR A 192 -3.85 -17.95 -5.72
CA THR A 192 -5.16 -18.57 -5.94
C THR A 192 -6.31 -17.58 -5.77
N ASN A 193 -6.23 -16.69 -4.76
CA ASN A 193 -7.37 -15.88 -4.36
C ASN A 193 -7.30 -14.43 -4.87
N TYR A 194 -6.13 -13.95 -5.28
CA TYR A 194 -5.89 -12.55 -5.68
C TYR A 194 -5.27 -12.44 -7.07
N SER A 195 -5.45 -13.46 -7.93
CA SER A 195 -5.10 -13.38 -9.35
C SER A 195 -6.08 -12.49 -10.10
N PHE A 196 -5.65 -11.99 -11.26
CA PHE A 196 -6.52 -11.23 -12.17
C PHE A 196 -7.78 -12.05 -12.55
N ASP A 197 -7.62 -13.33 -12.89
CA ASP A 197 -8.73 -14.19 -13.25
C ASP A 197 -9.75 -14.35 -12.10
N LYS A 198 -9.26 -14.51 -10.87
CA LYS A 198 -10.14 -14.60 -9.69
C LYS A 198 -10.87 -13.29 -9.42
N MET A 199 -10.21 -12.16 -9.59
CA MET A 199 -10.85 -10.85 -9.48
C MET A 199 -11.89 -10.62 -10.56
N ALA A 200 -11.62 -11.05 -11.81
CA ALA A 200 -12.58 -10.99 -12.91
C ALA A 200 -13.81 -11.88 -12.66
N GLU A 201 -13.60 -13.11 -12.15
CA GLU A 201 -14.68 -14.01 -11.74
C GLU A 201 -15.60 -13.36 -10.69
N ILE A 202 -15.01 -12.79 -9.64
CA ILE A 202 -15.76 -12.12 -8.56
C ILE A 202 -16.55 -10.93 -9.13
N LEU A 203 -15.92 -10.11 -9.97
CA LEU A 203 -16.55 -8.95 -10.58
C LEU A 203 -17.72 -9.34 -11.49
N ASN A 204 -17.53 -10.35 -12.34
CA ASN A 204 -18.60 -10.87 -13.19
C ASN A 204 -19.78 -11.37 -12.37
N ASN A 205 -19.53 -12.13 -11.30
CA ASN A 205 -20.59 -12.58 -10.41
C ASN A 205 -21.35 -11.41 -9.76
N ILE A 206 -20.67 -10.35 -9.38
CA ILE A 206 -21.32 -9.12 -8.85
C ILE A 206 -22.21 -8.50 -9.93
N PHE A 207 -21.73 -8.37 -11.17
CA PHE A 207 -22.54 -7.83 -12.27
C PHE A 207 -23.77 -8.68 -12.55
N GLU A 208 -23.62 -9.99 -12.60
CA GLU A 208 -24.74 -10.91 -12.88
C GLU A 208 -25.80 -10.91 -11.77
N THR A 209 -25.36 -10.81 -10.50
CA THR A 209 -26.25 -10.97 -9.33
C THR A 209 -26.76 -9.67 -8.74
N ARG A 210 -26.05 -8.55 -8.91
CA ARG A 210 -26.33 -7.30 -8.22
C ARG A 210 -26.71 -6.15 -9.12
N VAL A 211 -26.29 -6.17 -10.39
CA VAL A 211 -26.65 -5.11 -11.34
C VAL A 211 -28.01 -5.43 -11.97
N PRO A 212 -28.99 -4.52 -11.90
CA PRO A 212 -30.28 -4.72 -12.57
C PRO A 212 -30.07 -4.93 -14.07
N LYS A 213 -30.69 -5.96 -14.63
CA LYS A 213 -30.67 -6.14 -16.08
C LYS A 213 -31.29 -4.91 -16.74
N GLN A 214 -30.59 -4.35 -17.72
CA GLN A 214 -31.15 -3.23 -18.50
C GLN A 214 -32.48 -3.67 -19.10
N VAL A 215 -33.54 -2.94 -18.75
CA VAL A 215 -34.82 -3.09 -19.43
C VAL A 215 -34.61 -2.56 -20.84
N GLU A 216 -34.77 -3.42 -21.86
CA GLU A 216 -34.80 -2.98 -23.26
C GLU A 216 -35.91 -1.93 -23.39
N LEU A 217 -35.55 -0.66 -23.47
CA LEU A 217 -36.47 0.42 -23.80
C LEU A 217 -36.89 0.19 -25.27
N LYS A 218 -38.03 -0.45 -25.46
CA LYS A 218 -38.68 -0.46 -26.78
C LYS A 218 -39.14 0.96 -27.06
N LEU A 219 -38.28 1.73 -27.73
CA LEU A 219 -38.68 3.04 -28.22
C LEU A 219 -39.86 2.85 -29.18
N PRO A 220 -40.93 3.61 -29.04
CA PRO A 220 -42.03 3.59 -29.97
C PRO A 220 -41.50 3.90 -31.36
N ALA A 221 -41.93 3.11 -32.36
CA ALA A 221 -41.57 3.36 -33.76
C ALA A 221 -41.88 4.81 -34.12
N LEU A 222 -40.87 5.55 -34.55
CA LEU A 222 -41.03 6.89 -35.04
C LEU A 222 -42.05 6.84 -36.20
N LYS A 223 -43.22 7.45 -36.04
CA LYS A 223 -44.16 7.66 -37.15
C LYS A 223 -43.42 8.54 -38.16
N LYS A 224 -43.29 8.04 -39.41
CA LYS A 224 -42.88 8.93 -40.52
C LYS A 224 -43.81 10.14 -40.53
N LEU A 225 -43.30 11.34 -40.28
CA LEU A 225 -44.02 12.55 -40.64
C LEU A 225 -44.36 12.46 -42.11
N GLY A 226 -45.65 12.52 -42.42
CA GLY A 226 -46.10 12.61 -43.81
C GLY A 226 -45.36 13.75 -44.53
N SER A 227 -44.98 13.52 -45.76
CA SER A 227 -44.32 14.55 -46.56
C SER A 227 -45.08 15.84 -46.45
N VAL A 228 -44.40 16.85 -45.88
CA VAL A 228 -44.93 18.25 -45.86
C VAL A 228 -44.92 18.68 -47.32
N THR A 229 -46.08 18.68 -47.95
CA THR A 229 -46.25 18.95 -49.38
C THR A 229 -46.15 20.44 -49.72
N GLU A 230 -46.09 21.34 -48.76
CA GLU A 230 -45.80 22.75 -49.01
C GLU A 230 -45.12 23.41 -47.81
N ALA A 231 -43.95 23.96 -48.04
CA ALA A 231 -43.32 24.87 -47.06
C ALA A 231 -44.13 26.14 -46.99
N PRO A 232 -44.48 26.67 -45.79
CA PRO A 232 -45.17 27.95 -45.71
C PRO A 232 -44.31 29.06 -46.34
N LYS A 233 -44.91 29.76 -47.28
CA LYS A 233 -44.28 30.94 -47.89
C LYS A 233 -44.14 32.03 -46.83
N ILE A 234 -42.94 32.20 -46.33
CA ILE A 234 -42.60 33.29 -45.42
C ILE A 234 -42.47 34.56 -46.25
N SER A 235 -43.43 35.46 -46.20
CA SER A 235 -43.34 36.81 -46.78
C SER A 235 -42.57 37.71 -45.80
N LEU A 236 -41.35 38.08 -46.19
CA LEU A 236 -40.56 39.03 -45.42
C LEU A 236 -41.15 40.46 -45.55
N PRO A 237 -41.32 41.23 -44.46
CA PRO A 237 -41.76 42.59 -44.54
C PRO A 237 -40.76 43.45 -45.33
N LYS A 238 -41.24 44.30 -46.22
CA LYS A 238 -40.44 45.25 -46.97
C LYS A 238 -39.73 46.22 -46.01
N LEU A 239 -38.41 46.24 -46.06
CA LEU A 239 -37.62 47.24 -45.34
C LEU A 239 -37.97 48.65 -45.85
N LYS A 240 -38.38 49.55 -44.93
CA LYS A 240 -38.50 50.97 -45.22
C LYS A 240 -37.10 51.61 -45.20
N LYS A 241 -36.77 52.33 -46.25
CA LYS A 241 -35.60 53.22 -46.23
C LYS A 241 -35.83 54.28 -45.16
N LEU A 242 -34.84 54.44 -44.31
CA LEU A 242 -34.71 55.58 -43.43
C LEU A 242 -34.00 56.67 -44.23
N ASP A 243 -34.67 57.83 -44.35
CA ASP A 243 -34.11 59.07 -44.90
C ASP A 243 -33.16 59.69 -43.89
#